data_d902dd17cd32579cec24257b7af75b7a
#
_entry.id   d902dd17cd32579cec24257b7af75b7a
#
_cell.length_a   1.000
_cell.length_b   1.000
_cell.length_c   1.000
_cell.angle_alpha   90.00
_cell.angle_beta   90.00
_cell.angle_gamma   90.00
#
_symmetry.space_group_name_H-M   'P 1'
#
loop_
_entity.id
_entity.type
_entity.pdbx_description
1 polymer ?
#
loop_
_entity_poly.entity_id
_entity_poly.type
_entity_poly.pdbx_seq_one_letter_code
_entity_poly.pdbx_strand_id
1 'polypeptide(L)'
;MLIGNKSLKYIMFIWLALIWIVSSVPASTLPKLDNFNLDTLAHLTVYLILGLLLFANHRRGLFNRYSRQQLLMAAVILAALDEAHQVFIPNRQVSVIDLAANIGGLALAYFISRWVQRRHDRNQ
;
A
#
# COMPACT_ATOMS: atom_id res chain seq x y z
N MET A 1 -0.68 -21.85 -10.33
CA MET A 1 -0.78 -20.94 -11.48
C MET A 1 0.19 -19.79 -11.26
N LEU A 2 1.27 -19.74 -12.01
CA LEU A 2 2.27 -18.67 -11.88
C LEU A 2 1.72 -17.43 -12.61
N ILE A 3 1.32 -16.43 -11.85
CA ILE A 3 0.97 -15.11 -12.40
C ILE A 3 2.20 -14.60 -13.16
N GLY A 4 2.07 -14.38 -14.46
CA GLY A 4 3.17 -13.88 -15.29
C GLY A 4 3.70 -12.53 -14.80
N ASN A 5 4.97 -12.25 -15.06
CA ASN A 5 5.61 -10.98 -14.61
C ASN A 5 4.83 -9.71 -15.06
N LYS A 6 4.20 -9.79 -16.23
CA LYS A 6 3.39 -8.68 -16.75
C LYS A 6 2.08 -8.49 -15.95
N SER A 7 1.43 -9.59 -15.56
CA SER A 7 0.15 -9.52 -14.85
C SER A 7 0.30 -8.92 -13.45
N LEU A 8 1.36 -9.25 -12.71
CA LEU A 8 1.57 -8.72 -11.36
C LEU A 8 1.80 -7.20 -11.36
N LYS A 9 2.48 -6.67 -12.36
CA LYS A 9 2.65 -5.21 -12.54
C LYS A 9 1.30 -4.52 -12.71
N TYR A 10 0.44 -5.04 -13.56
CA TYR A 10 -0.89 -4.45 -13.77
C TYR A 10 -1.76 -4.53 -12.52
N ILE A 11 -1.72 -5.65 -11.79
CA ILE A 11 -2.44 -5.80 -10.51
C ILE A 11 -2.01 -4.71 -9.53
N MET A 12 -0.71 -4.44 -9.41
CA MET A 12 -0.19 -3.39 -8.52
C MET A 12 -0.71 -2.00 -8.91
N PHE A 13 -0.67 -1.64 -10.19
CA PHE A 13 -1.15 -0.33 -10.65
C PHE A 13 -2.67 -0.19 -10.54
N ILE A 14 -3.42 -1.27 -10.81
CA ILE A 14 -4.88 -1.29 -10.59
C ILE A 14 -5.19 -1.11 -9.10
N TRP A 15 -4.45 -1.78 -8.21
CA TRP A 15 -4.62 -1.65 -6.77
C TRP A 15 -4.35 -0.21 -6.30
N LEU A 16 -3.27 0.40 -6.77
CA LEU A 16 -2.97 1.80 -6.49
C LEU A 16 -4.07 2.74 -6.99
N ALA A 17 -4.57 2.52 -8.21
CA ALA A 17 -5.67 3.31 -8.75
C ALA A 17 -6.95 3.14 -7.92
N LEU A 18 -7.28 1.94 -7.46
CA LEU A 18 -8.42 1.68 -6.59
C LEU A 18 -8.31 2.41 -5.25
N ILE A 19 -7.11 2.46 -4.64
CA ILE A 19 -6.86 3.23 -3.43
C ILE A 19 -7.25 4.70 -3.67
N TRP A 20 -6.72 5.32 -4.72
CA TRP A 20 -6.99 6.72 -5.04
C TRP A 20 -8.45 6.99 -5.38
N ILE A 21 -9.12 6.09 -6.10
CA ILE A 21 -10.55 6.19 -6.41
C ILE A 21 -11.37 6.16 -5.12
N VAL A 22 -11.13 5.20 -4.23
CA VAL A 22 -11.86 5.09 -2.96
C VAL A 22 -11.57 6.27 -2.04
N SER A 23 -10.32 6.72 -1.98
CA SER A 23 -9.92 7.93 -1.22
C SER A 23 -10.60 9.20 -1.73
N SER A 24 -10.96 9.25 -3.01
CA SER A 24 -11.64 10.39 -3.64
C SER A 24 -13.16 10.37 -3.48
N VAL A 25 -13.73 9.31 -2.93
CA VAL A 25 -15.17 9.19 -2.71
C VAL A 25 -15.57 9.92 -1.42
N PRO A 26 -16.61 10.79 -1.42
CA PRO A 26 -17.10 11.42 -0.20
C PRO A 26 -17.48 10.39 0.87
N ALA A 27 -17.14 10.66 2.13
CA ALA A 27 -17.39 9.72 3.22
C ALA A 27 -18.88 9.41 3.43
N SER A 28 -19.77 10.34 3.04
CA SER A 28 -21.22 10.15 3.13
C SER A 28 -21.75 9.03 2.22
N THR A 29 -21.01 8.64 1.18
CA THR A 29 -21.40 7.59 0.22
C THR A 29 -20.77 6.24 0.53
N LEU A 30 -19.83 6.19 1.47
CA LEU A 30 -19.18 4.96 1.90
C LEU A 30 -19.97 4.30 3.04
N PRO A 31 -19.90 2.96 3.17
CA PRO A 31 -20.44 2.27 4.35
C PRO A 31 -19.82 2.87 5.61
N LYS A 32 -20.68 3.22 6.59
CA LYS A 32 -20.19 3.66 7.90
C LYS A 32 -19.58 2.46 8.61
N LEU A 33 -18.28 2.51 8.79
CA LEU A 33 -17.59 1.62 9.70
C LEU A 33 -17.78 2.22 11.11
N ASP A 34 -18.74 1.71 11.86
CA ASP A 34 -19.12 2.24 13.17
C ASP A 34 -18.03 2.07 14.24
N ASN A 35 -16.91 1.45 13.88
CA ASN A 35 -15.75 1.24 14.72
C ASN A 35 -14.51 1.88 14.13
N PHE A 36 -13.96 2.85 14.83
CA PHE A 36 -12.66 3.46 14.55
C PHE A 36 -11.55 2.42 14.27
N ASN A 37 -11.55 1.30 15.00
CA ASN A 37 -10.57 0.22 14.81
C ASN A 37 -10.69 -0.47 13.45
N LEU A 38 -11.88 -0.58 12.87
CA LEU A 38 -12.09 -1.20 11.55
C LEU A 38 -11.59 -0.31 10.43
N ASP A 39 -11.77 1.00 10.53
CA ASP A 39 -11.27 1.96 9.55
C ASP A 39 -9.73 1.95 9.53
N THR A 40 -9.10 2.09 10.68
CA THR A 40 -7.65 2.00 10.83
C THR A 40 -7.08 0.66 10.32
N LEU A 41 -7.77 -0.45 10.60
CA LEU A 41 -7.38 -1.78 10.11
C LEU A 41 -7.51 -1.88 8.59
N ALA A 42 -8.53 -1.24 8.00
CA ALA A 42 -8.69 -1.17 6.55
C ALA A 42 -7.52 -0.42 5.90
N HIS A 43 -7.12 0.73 6.44
CA HIS A 43 -5.96 1.51 5.98
C HIS A 43 -4.68 0.67 6.04
N LEU A 44 -4.40 0.03 7.17
CA LEU A 44 -3.25 -0.86 7.34
C LEU A 44 -3.24 -1.99 6.30
N THR A 45 -4.37 -2.66 6.12
CA THR A 45 -4.51 -3.81 5.22
C THR A 45 -4.31 -3.40 3.75
N VAL A 46 -4.92 -2.31 3.33
CA VAL A 46 -4.86 -1.81 1.95
C VAL A 46 -3.43 -1.45 1.56
N TYR A 47 -2.70 -0.77 2.45
CA TYR A 47 -1.30 -0.41 2.22
C TYR A 47 -0.32 -1.57 2.45
N LEU A 48 -0.66 -2.53 3.30
CA LEU A 48 0.07 -3.81 3.37
C LEU A 48 0.04 -4.54 2.03
N ILE A 49 -1.14 -4.66 1.41
CA ILE A 49 -1.29 -5.30 0.10
C ILE A 49 -0.51 -4.53 -0.98
N LEU A 50 -0.60 -3.20 -1.00
CA LEU A 50 0.17 -2.37 -1.92
C LEU A 50 1.68 -2.61 -1.76
N GLY A 51 2.18 -2.61 -0.54
CA GLY A 51 3.59 -2.88 -0.25
C GLY A 51 4.03 -4.26 -0.68
N LEU A 52 3.24 -5.30 -0.41
CA LEU A 52 3.54 -6.67 -0.85
C LEU A 52 3.59 -6.77 -2.38
N LEU A 53 2.65 -6.13 -3.10
CA LEU A 53 2.66 -6.07 -4.55
C LEU A 53 3.89 -5.31 -5.08
N LEU A 54 4.26 -4.19 -4.46
CA LEU A 54 5.42 -3.39 -4.83
C LEU A 54 6.71 -4.20 -4.71
N PHE A 55 6.95 -4.83 -3.55
CA PHE A 55 8.18 -5.59 -3.31
C PHE A 55 8.22 -6.92 -4.08
N ALA A 56 7.07 -7.53 -4.36
CA ALA A 56 7.00 -8.70 -5.23
C ALA A 56 7.37 -8.34 -6.69
N ASN A 57 6.91 -7.19 -7.19
CA ASN A 57 7.30 -6.69 -8.50
C ASN A 57 8.78 -6.30 -8.56
N HIS A 58 9.30 -5.67 -7.49
CA HIS A 58 10.72 -5.35 -7.39
C HIS A 58 11.60 -6.60 -7.49
N ARG A 59 11.25 -7.68 -6.81
CA ARG A 59 11.96 -8.98 -6.90
C ARG A 59 11.95 -9.58 -8.31
N ARG A 60 10.96 -9.23 -9.13
CA ARG A 60 10.83 -9.64 -10.52
C ARG A 60 11.51 -8.70 -11.54
N GLY A 61 12.27 -7.73 -11.03
CA GLY A 61 13.05 -6.80 -11.83
C GLY A 61 12.34 -5.49 -12.20
N LEU A 62 11.07 -5.30 -11.80
CA LEU A 62 10.43 -4.00 -11.94
C LEU A 62 11.07 -3.04 -10.93
N PHE A 63 11.45 -1.85 -11.39
CA PHE A 63 12.13 -0.85 -10.56
C PHE A 63 13.51 -1.29 -10.04
N ASN A 64 14.23 -2.15 -10.76
CA ASN A 64 15.54 -2.67 -10.38
C ASN A 64 16.63 -1.59 -10.18
N ARG A 65 16.40 -0.37 -10.68
CA ARG A 65 17.27 0.81 -10.48
C ARG A 65 17.21 1.35 -9.04
N TYR A 66 16.16 1.03 -8.31
CA TYR A 66 15.91 1.59 -6.99
C TYR A 66 16.11 0.54 -5.91
N SER A 67 16.65 0.98 -4.77
CA SER A 67 16.72 0.13 -3.59
C SER A 67 15.32 -0.06 -2.97
N ARG A 68 15.16 -1.10 -2.16
CA ARG A 68 13.90 -1.31 -1.43
C ARG A 68 13.54 -0.17 -0.50
N GLN A 69 14.56 0.45 0.11
CA GLN A 69 14.36 1.61 0.97
C GLN A 69 13.83 2.82 0.18
N GLN A 70 14.35 3.05 -1.02
CA GLN A 70 13.84 4.11 -1.91
C GLN A 70 12.40 3.83 -2.34
N LEU A 71 12.05 2.58 -2.64
CA LEU A 71 10.68 2.20 -2.98
C LEU A 71 9.75 2.33 -1.78
N LEU A 72 10.19 1.94 -0.58
CA LEU A 72 9.43 2.16 0.65
C LEU A 72 9.17 3.65 0.88
N MET A 73 10.20 4.48 0.75
CA MET A 73 10.08 5.93 0.91
C MET A 73 9.11 6.53 -0.10
N ALA A 74 9.19 6.12 -1.38
CA ALA A 74 8.26 6.56 -2.41
C ALA A 74 6.80 6.16 -2.08
N ALA A 75 6.59 4.94 -1.59
CA ALA A 75 5.27 4.47 -1.17
C ALA A 75 4.74 5.24 0.06
N VAL A 76 5.61 5.59 1.02
CA VAL A 76 5.24 6.42 2.17
C VAL A 76 4.86 7.83 1.72
N ILE A 77 5.57 8.42 0.77
CA ILE A 77 5.21 9.72 0.18
C ILE A 77 3.85 9.64 -0.51
N LEU A 78 3.58 8.58 -1.27
CA LEU A 78 2.27 8.35 -1.89
C LEU A 78 1.16 8.23 -0.84
N ALA A 79 1.40 7.52 0.26
CA ALA A 79 0.44 7.41 1.36
C ALA A 79 0.15 8.78 2.01
N ALA A 80 1.18 9.60 2.20
CA ALA A 80 1.01 10.96 2.73
C ALA A 80 0.25 11.87 1.76
N LEU A 81 0.49 11.75 0.46
CA LEU A 81 -0.23 12.49 -0.57
C LEU A 81 -1.69 12.05 -0.66
N ASP A 82 -1.96 10.76 -0.53
CA ASP A 82 -3.33 10.22 -0.49
C ASP A 82 -4.10 10.78 0.70
N GLU A 83 -3.51 10.80 1.89
CA GLU A 83 -4.12 11.37 3.07
C GLU A 83 -4.30 12.90 2.95
N ALA A 84 -3.31 13.62 2.43
CA ALA A 84 -3.40 15.05 2.19
C ALA A 84 -4.46 15.40 1.13
N HIS A 85 -4.63 14.56 0.12
CA HIS A 85 -5.68 14.73 -0.90
C HIS A 85 -7.08 14.71 -0.28
N GLN A 86 -7.29 13.97 0.79
CA GLN A 86 -8.59 13.87 1.47
C GLN A 86 -9.09 15.22 2.03
N VAL A 87 -8.21 16.21 2.25
CA VAL A 87 -8.60 17.58 2.62
C VAL A 87 -9.60 18.19 1.61
N PHE A 88 -9.46 17.82 0.33
CA PHE A 88 -10.28 18.35 -0.75
C PHE A 88 -11.59 17.56 -0.97
N ILE A 89 -11.78 16.47 -0.26
CA ILE A 89 -12.92 15.56 -0.45
C ILE A 89 -14.00 15.87 0.61
N PRO A 90 -15.25 16.15 0.19
CA PRO A 90 -16.33 16.44 1.13
C PRO A 90 -16.52 15.34 2.18
N ASN A 91 -16.71 15.75 3.43
CA ASN A 91 -16.93 14.87 4.59
C ASN A 91 -15.80 13.88 4.88
N ARG A 92 -14.59 14.08 4.30
CA ARG A 92 -13.37 13.38 4.69
C ARG A 92 -12.59 14.21 5.72
N GLN A 93 -11.96 13.52 6.64
CA GLN A 93 -11.07 14.12 7.62
C GLN A 93 -9.68 13.51 7.46
N VAL A 94 -8.66 14.37 7.43
CA VAL A 94 -7.26 13.92 7.48
C VAL A 94 -6.99 13.35 8.86
N SER A 95 -6.52 12.13 8.91
CA SER A 95 -6.25 11.40 10.14
C SER A 95 -4.79 11.00 10.23
N VAL A 96 -4.09 11.51 11.25
CA VAL A 96 -2.71 11.10 11.54
C VAL A 96 -2.64 9.59 11.87
N ILE A 97 -3.69 9.04 12.45
CA ILE A 97 -3.77 7.62 12.79
C ILE A 97 -3.90 6.77 11.53
N ASP A 98 -4.70 7.21 10.56
CA ASP A 98 -4.85 6.51 9.29
C ASP A 98 -3.55 6.58 8.47
N LEU A 99 -2.87 7.73 8.47
CA LEU A 99 -1.53 7.84 7.91
C LEU A 99 -0.54 6.88 8.59
N ALA A 100 -0.56 6.80 9.91
CA ALA A 100 0.29 5.87 10.66
C ALA A 100 -0.05 4.41 10.33
N ALA A 101 -1.32 4.06 10.14
CA ALA A 101 -1.75 2.74 9.71
C ALA A 101 -1.27 2.42 8.28
N ASN A 102 -1.35 3.37 7.35
CA ASN A 102 -0.83 3.24 5.99
C ASN A 102 0.68 2.95 6.01
N ILE A 103 1.45 3.74 6.76
CA ILE A 103 2.90 3.55 6.92
C ILE A 103 3.20 2.21 7.61
N GLY A 104 2.44 1.83 8.62
CA GLY A 104 2.55 0.55 9.31
C GLY A 104 2.35 -0.64 8.37
N GLY A 105 1.36 -0.58 7.49
CA GLY A 105 1.12 -1.59 6.45
C GLY A 105 2.30 -1.71 5.48
N LEU A 106 2.83 -0.59 4.98
CA LEU A 106 4.00 -0.55 4.10
C LEU A 106 5.26 -1.10 4.78
N ALA A 107 5.50 -0.71 6.04
CA ALA A 107 6.64 -1.21 6.82
C ALA A 107 6.56 -2.72 7.05
N LEU A 108 5.38 -3.23 7.38
CA LEU A 108 5.15 -4.66 7.55
C LEU A 108 5.41 -5.42 6.25
N ALA A 109 4.94 -4.91 5.11
CA ALA A 109 5.23 -5.48 3.79
C ALA A 109 6.74 -5.53 3.49
N TYR A 110 7.46 -4.46 3.85
CA TYR A 110 8.92 -4.39 3.69
C TYR A 110 9.62 -5.50 4.49
N PHE A 111 9.28 -5.68 5.76
CA PHE A 111 9.89 -6.70 6.61
C PHE A 111 9.54 -8.12 6.15
N ILE A 112 8.27 -8.37 5.77
CA ILE A 112 7.84 -9.65 5.21
C ILE A 112 8.65 -9.96 3.93
N SER A 113 8.77 -9.00 3.03
CA SER A 113 9.50 -9.19 1.77
C SER A 113 10.98 -9.49 1.99
N ARG A 114 11.60 -8.85 2.99
CA ARG A 114 13.00 -9.14 3.38
C ARG A 114 13.16 -10.52 3.98
N TRP A 115 12.24 -10.91 4.85
CA TRP A 115 12.28 -12.23 5.47
C TRP A 115 12.12 -13.35 4.44
N VAL A 116 11.17 -13.22 3.50
CA VAL A 116 10.97 -14.18 2.40
C VAL A 116 12.23 -14.30 1.55
N GLN A 117 12.87 -13.18 1.22
CA GLN A 117 14.10 -13.21 0.43
C GLN A 117 15.25 -13.92 1.18
N ARG A 118 15.48 -13.58 2.44
CA ARG A 118 16.54 -14.21 3.24
C ARG A 118 16.37 -15.73 3.37
N ARG A 119 15.11 -16.20 3.40
CA ARG A 119 14.83 -17.65 3.39
C ARG A 119 15.14 -18.29 2.04
N HIS A 120 14.81 -17.59 0.96
CA HIS A 120 15.10 -18.07 -0.38
C HIS A 120 16.61 -18.19 -0.62
N ASP A 121 17.38 -17.16 -0.24
CA ASP A 121 18.84 -17.13 -0.39
C ASP A 121 19.57 -18.19 0.46
N ARG A 122 18.98 -18.61 1.58
CA ARG A 122 19.54 -19.68 2.44
C ARG A 122 19.28 -21.09 1.93
N ASN A 123 18.32 -21.27 1.03
CA ASN A 123 17.94 -22.58 0.49
C ASN A 123 18.56 -22.86 -0.88
N GLN A 124 19.40 -21.96 -1.38
CA GLN A 124 20.23 -22.13 -2.60
C GLN A 124 21.69 -22.39 -2.24
#